data_e6b9cd9ddd5228f27117a102e9749250
#
_entry.id   e6b9cd9ddd5228f27117a102e9749250
#
_cell.length_a   1.000
_cell.length_b   1.000
_cell.length_c   1.000
_cell.angle_alpha   90.00
_cell.angle_beta   90.00
_cell.angle_gamma   90.00
#
_symmetry.space_group_name_H-M   'P 1'
#
loop_
_entity.id
_entity.type
_entity.pdbx_description
1 polymer ?
#
loop_
_entity_poly.entity_id
_entity_poly.type
_entity_poly.pdbx_seq_one_letter_code
_entity_poly.pdbx_strand_id
1 'polypeptide(L)'
;GLIGIACTAAKPMVAPAGAKEAFFGTNPISFAWPRKGSAPIVFDMATSTLAMGDVQIAARDGHAVPPGTGLGPDGNPSDDPKEIIKGVLLPFGGYKGSAISLMVELLSAGLTGDNFSYEAGAKDNNDEGPPKGGELIIAINPTLVAGNEWSDHSELFLTKLKNMDRVRIPGERRHKNRLDQGPRFINKEMLEKVKRLLE
;
A
#
# COMPACT_ATOMS: atom_id res chain seq x y z
N GLY A 1 9.26 6.50 -21.42
CA GLY A 1 8.92 6.04 -20.08
C GLY A 1 9.40 7.02 -19.02
N LEU A 2 8.52 7.31 -18.05
CA LEU A 2 8.83 8.15 -16.91
C LEU A 2 8.98 7.27 -15.66
N ILE A 3 9.84 7.67 -14.74
CA ILE A 3 9.85 7.15 -13.37
C ILE A 3 8.65 7.80 -12.66
N GLY A 4 7.87 6.99 -11.95
CA GLY A 4 6.72 7.46 -11.20
C GLY A 4 6.88 7.20 -9.70
N ILE A 5 6.48 8.17 -8.88
CA ILE A 5 6.30 8.02 -7.45
C ILE A 5 4.91 8.57 -7.14
N ALA A 6 4.09 7.83 -6.41
CA ALA A 6 2.81 8.31 -5.93
C ALA A 6 2.62 7.94 -4.46
N CYS A 7 2.00 8.83 -3.72
CA CYS A 7 1.64 8.57 -2.32
C CYS A 7 0.35 9.31 -1.97
N THR A 8 -0.39 8.78 -1.00
CA THR A 8 -1.65 9.37 -0.56
C THR A 8 -1.82 9.21 0.95
N ALA A 9 -2.35 10.23 1.60
CA ALA A 9 -2.87 10.15 2.95
C ALA A 9 -4.32 9.66 2.90
N ALA A 10 -4.71 8.86 3.88
CA ALA A 10 -6.03 8.24 3.93
C ALA A 10 -6.66 8.39 5.32
N LYS A 11 -7.80 7.74 5.56
CA LYS A 11 -8.45 7.71 6.88
C LYS A 11 -7.50 7.11 7.93
N PRO A 12 -7.47 7.65 9.18
CA PRO A 12 -6.55 7.17 10.20
C PRO A 12 -6.89 5.73 10.63
N MET A 13 -5.90 4.85 10.52
CA MET A 13 -6.02 3.42 10.86
C MET A 13 -4.76 2.87 11.49
N VAL A 14 -3.66 3.63 11.47
CA VAL A 14 -2.32 3.18 11.88
C VAL A 14 -1.82 4.04 13.05
N ALA A 15 -1.39 3.38 14.11
CA ALA A 15 -0.73 4.07 15.21
C ALA A 15 0.72 4.40 14.83
N PRO A 16 1.21 5.62 15.08
CA PRO A 16 2.64 5.90 15.03
C PRO A 16 3.43 4.95 15.92
N ALA A 17 4.71 4.71 15.60
CA ALA A 17 5.54 3.84 16.43
C ALA A 17 5.59 4.32 17.88
N GLY A 18 5.21 3.45 18.82
CA GLY A 18 5.12 3.75 20.25
C GLY A 18 3.75 4.28 20.71
N ALA A 19 2.88 4.70 19.79
CA ALA A 19 1.51 5.10 20.12
C ALA A 19 0.55 3.89 20.13
N LYS A 20 -0.62 4.08 20.70
CA LYS A 20 -1.72 3.08 20.77
C LYS A 20 -2.99 3.53 20.06
N GLU A 21 -2.99 4.72 19.50
CA GLU A 21 -4.14 5.33 18.84
C GLU A 21 -3.84 5.56 17.36
N ALA A 22 -4.86 5.45 16.52
CA ALA A 22 -4.74 5.71 15.10
C ALA A 22 -4.49 7.20 14.85
N PHE A 23 -3.49 7.51 14.05
CA PHE A 23 -3.15 8.87 13.65
C PHE A 23 -2.83 8.97 12.16
N PHE A 24 -2.07 8.00 11.64
CA PHE A 24 -1.78 7.87 10.22
C PHE A 24 -2.83 7.01 9.52
N GLY A 25 -3.01 7.23 8.23
CA GLY A 25 -3.62 6.27 7.34
C GLY A 25 -2.69 5.07 7.08
N THR A 26 -3.12 4.14 6.25
CA THR A 26 -2.22 3.11 5.72
C THR A 26 -1.15 3.69 4.79
N ASN A 27 -1.31 4.95 4.40
CA ASN A 27 -0.36 5.82 3.73
C ASN A 27 0.44 5.10 2.65
N PRO A 28 -0.25 4.62 1.60
CA PRO A 28 0.42 3.86 0.56
C PRO A 28 1.41 4.72 -0.22
N ILE A 29 2.51 4.07 -0.59
CA ILE A 29 3.51 4.61 -1.49
C ILE A 29 3.71 3.65 -2.65
N SER A 30 3.71 4.17 -3.86
CA SER A 30 4.02 3.41 -5.06
C SER A 30 5.21 4.00 -5.80
N PHE A 31 5.93 3.13 -6.48
CA PHE A 31 7.07 3.48 -7.31
C PHE A 31 7.02 2.68 -8.61
N ALA A 32 7.27 3.34 -9.72
CA ALA A 32 7.35 2.71 -11.03
C ALA A 32 8.66 3.09 -11.72
N TRP A 33 9.37 2.08 -12.22
CA TRP A 33 10.60 2.25 -12.99
C TRP A 33 10.40 1.66 -14.38
N PRO A 34 10.51 2.45 -15.47
CA PRO A 34 10.38 1.93 -16.83
C PRO A 34 11.59 1.08 -17.20
N ARG A 35 11.35 0.05 -18.02
CA ARG A 35 12.36 -0.91 -18.47
C ARG A 35 12.41 -1.00 -19.98
N LYS A 36 13.58 -1.31 -20.53
CA LYS A 36 13.79 -1.52 -21.96
C LYS A 36 13.32 -2.93 -22.35
N GLY A 37 12.30 -3.01 -23.20
CA GLY A 37 11.79 -4.29 -23.71
C GLY A 37 11.13 -5.23 -22.68
N SER A 38 10.86 -4.72 -21.48
CA SER A 38 10.25 -5.50 -20.38
C SER A 38 9.15 -4.71 -19.67
N ALA A 39 8.31 -5.40 -18.91
CA ALA A 39 7.34 -4.76 -18.05
C ALA A 39 8.06 -3.89 -16.97
N PRO A 40 7.52 -2.73 -16.59
CA PRO A 40 8.14 -1.86 -15.60
C PRO A 40 8.28 -2.56 -14.25
N ILE A 41 9.29 -2.16 -13.46
CA ILE A 41 9.30 -2.47 -12.04
C ILE A 41 8.20 -1.64 -11.39
N VAL A 42 7.37 -2.27 -10.58
CA VAL A 42 6.33 -1.58 -9.83
C VAL A 42 6.24 -2.20 -8.45
N PHE A 43 6.39 -1.38 -7.43
CA PHE A 43 5.84 -1.70 -6.12
C PHE A 43 4.78 -0.68 -5.73
N ASP A 44 3.82 -1.15 -4.97
CA ASP A 44 2.69 -0.38 -4.47
C ASP A 44 2.28 -1.05 -3.17
N MET A 45 2.50 -0.37 -2.06
CA MET A 45 2.37 -0.96 -0.74
C MET A 45 1.91 0.07 0.29
N ALA A 46 1.13 -0.41 1.26
CA ALA A 46 0.86 0.34 2.47
C ALA A 46 2.15 0.54 3.28
N THR A 47 2.20 1.59 4.10
CA THR A 47 3.24 1.77 5.11
C THR A 47 2.91 1.10 6.46
N SER A 48 1.73 0.51 6.56
CA SER A 48 1.35 -0.44 7.61
C SER A 48 1.89 -1.84 7.33
N THR A 49 1.93 -2.69 8.36
CA THR A 49 2.37 -4.09 8.24
C THR A 49 1.53 -4.89 7.25
N LEU A 50 0.21 -4.68 7.27
CA LEU A 50 -0.76 -5.20 6.30
C LEU A 50 -1.67 -4.07 5.81
N ALA A 51 -2.28 -4.25 4.64
CA ALA A 51 -3.40 -3.42 4.24
C ALA A 51 -4.64 -3.78 5.07
N MET A 52 -5.50 -2.81 5.38
CA MET A 52 -6.73 -3.06 6.14
C MET A 52 -7.64 -4.09 5.42
N GLY A 53 -7.68 -4.06 4.10
CA GLY A 53 -8.42 -5.05 3.31
C GLY A 53 -7.96 -6.50 3.54
N ASP A 54 -6.64 -6.73 3.70
CA ASP A 54 -6.12 -8.07 4.00
C ASP A 54 -6.52 -8.52 5.40
N VAL A 55 -6.56 -7.59 6.38
CA VAL A 55 -7.04 -7.87 7.75
C VAL A 55 -8.53 -8.20 7.74
N GLN A 56 -9.33 -7.47 6.97
CA GLN A 56 -10.77 -7.76 6.81
C GLN A 56 -11.02 -9.11 6.15
N ILE A 57 -10.22 -9.49 5.14
CA ILE A 57 -10.28 -10.81 4.51
C ILE A 57 -9.93 -11.89 5.53
N ALA A 58 -8.87 -11.71 6.32
CA ALA A 58 -8.48 -12.64 7.38
C ALA A 58 -9.60 -12.82 8.42
N ALA A 59 -10.24 -11.74 8.83
CA ALA A 59 -11.37 -11.76 9.75
C ALA A 59 -12.58 -12.51 9.19
N ARG A 60 -12.89 -12.30 7.91
CA ARG A 60 -13.96 -13.00 7.19
C ARG A 60 -13.68 -14.50 7.07
N ASP A 61 -12.46 -14.84 6.72
CA ASP A 61 -12.04 -16.21 6.41
C ASP A 61 -11.63 -16.99 7.69
N GLY A 62 -11.59 -16.32 8.85
CA GLY A 62 -11.40 -16.95 10.15
C GLY A 62 -9.98 -17.39 10.46
N HIS A 63 -8.96 -16.69 9.95
CA HIS A 63 -7.56 -16.98 10.25
C HIS A 63 -6.84 -15.79 10.88
N ALA A 64 -5.82 -16.07 11.69
CA ALA A 64 -4.98 -15.05 12.31
C ALA A 64 -4.12 -14.30 11.28
N VAL A 65 -3.71 -13.10 11.61
CA VAL A 65 -2.72 -12.33 10.88
C VAL A 65 -1.32 -12.47 11.54
N PRO A 66 -0.24 -12.13 10.84
CA PRO A 66 1.09 -12.21 11.44
C PRO A 66 1.22 -11.38 12.72
N PRO A 67 1.95 -11.84 13.74
CA PRO A 67 2.25 -11.04 14.92
C PRO A 67 2.87 -9.69 14.56
N GLY A 68 2.51 -8.65 15.31
CA GLY A 68 2.96 -7.29 15.04
C GLY A 68 2.16 -6.56 13.95
N THR A 69 1.04 -7.13 13.49
CA THR A 69 0.14 -6.47 12.53
C THR A 69 -0.63 -5.32 13.17
N GLY A 70 -1.07 -5.45 14.42
CA GLY A 70 -1.88 -4.44 15.06
C GLY A 70 -2.02 -4.59 16.57
N LEU A 71 -2.78 -3.68 17.13
CA LEU A 71 -3.21 -3.68 18.53
C LEU A 71 -4.72 -3.85 18.59
N GLY A 72 -5.21 -4.53 19.60
CA GLY A 72 -6.62 -4.57 19.94
C GLY A 72 -7.12 -3.24 20.50
N PRO A 73 -8.43 -3.11 20.78
CA PRO A 73 -9.03 -1.89 21.34
C PRO A 73 -8.53 -1.56 22.75
N ASP A 74 -7.95 -2.53 23.45
CA ASP A 74 -7.29 -2.36 24.75
C ASP A 74 -5.84 -1.83 24.64
N GLY A 75 -5.34 -1.64 23.41
CA GLY A 75 -3.98 -1.19 23.12
C GLY A 75 -2.91 -2.25 23.32
N ASN A 76 -3.28 -3.53 23.43
CA ASN A 76 -2.36 -4.66 23.50
C ASN A 76 -2.12 -5.29 22.12
N PRO A 77 -0.93 -5.86 21.85
CA PRO A 77 -0.67 -6.59 20.62
C PRO A 77 -1.67 -7.71 20.39
N SER A 78 -2.18 -7.81 19.15
CA SER A 78 -3.11 -8.86 18.75
C SER A 78 -2.73 -9.45 17.39
N ASP A 79 -3.02 -10.71 17.18
CA ASP A 79 -3.02 -11.42 15.90
C ASP A 79 -4.44 -11.84 15.46
N ASP A 80 -5.45 -11.50 16.28
CA ASP A 80 -6.86 -11.63 15.90
C ASP A 80 -7.27 -10.45 15.01
N PRO A 81 -7.57 -10.68 13.73
CA PRO A 81 -7.96 -9.60 12.82
C PRO A 81 -9.25 -8.88 13.24
N LYS A 82 -10.16 -9.56 13.96
CA LYS A 82 -11.40 -8.94 14.46
C LYS A 82 -11.13 -7.92 15.56
N GLU A 83 -10.12 -8.15 16.39
CA GLU A 83 -9.69 -7.19 17.41
C GLU A 83 -8.91 -6.04 16.78
N ILE A 84 -8.03 -6.32 15.81
CA ILE A 84 -7.28 -5.28 15.11
C ILE A 84 -8.19 -4.32 14.34
N ILE A 85 -9.28 -4.81 13.73
CA ILE A 85 -10.27 -3.95 13.05
C ILE A 85 -10.92 -2.95 14.00
N LYS A 86 -11.11 -3.33 15.27
CA LYS A 86 -11.66 -2.44 16.31
C LYS A 86 -10.58 -1.57 16.99
N GLY A 87 -9.33 -1.95 16.82
CA GLY A 87 -8.16 -1.27 17.36
C GLY A 87 -7.42 -0.49 16.29
N VAL A 88 -6.11 -0.77 16.10
CA VAL A 88 -5.26 -0.09 15.15
C VAL A 88 -4.26 -1.01 14.49
N LEU A 89 -3.87 -0.69 13.26
CA LEU A 89 -2.71 -1.29 12.60
C LEU A 89 -1.40 -0.71 13.13
N LEU A 90 -0.31 -1.44 12.93
CA LEU A 90 1.05 -1.00 13.19
C LEU A 90 1.82 -0.74 11.89
N PRO A 91 2.79 0.19 11.89
CA PRO A 91 3.63 0.44 10.73
C PRO A 91 4.60 -0.73 10.50
N PHE A 92 4.90 -1.04 9.24
CA PHE A 92 5.89 -2.06 8.92
C PHE A 92 7.27 -1.69 9.49
N GLY A 93 8.02 -2.66 10.03
CA GLY A 93 9.34 -2.40 10.58
C GLY A 93 9.37 -1.35 11.70
N GLY A 94 8.27 -1.15 12.41
CA GLY A 94 8.15 -0.26 13.56
C GLY A 94 8.42 1.21 13.21
N TYR A 95 9.43 1.83 13.85
CA TYR A 95 9.76 3.25 13.65
C TYR A 95 10.16 3.59 12.21
N LYS A 96 10.69 2.63 11.44
CA LYS A 96 11.07 2.88 10.03
C LYS A 96 9.84 3.10 9.14
N GLY A 97 8.86 2.24 9.25
CA GLY A 97 7.57 2.42 8.56
C GLY A 97 6.83 3.65 9.05
N SER A 98 6.88 3.94 10.35
CA SER A 98 6.30 5.16 10.92
C SER A 98 6.92 6.43 10.33
N ALA A 99 8.25 6.45 10.13
CA ALA A 99 8.93 7.58 9.48
C ALA A 99 8.51 7.74 8.00
N ILE A 100 8.31 6.64 7.29
CA ILE A 100 7.81 6.69 5.90
C ILE A 100 6.34 7.13 5.88
N SER A 101 5.50 6.67 6.81
CA SER A 101 4.12 7.17 6.96
C SER A 101 4.08 8.68 7.18
N LEU A 102 4.95 9.21 8.05
CA LEU A 102 5.07 10.65 8.27
C LEU A 102 5.50 11.38 6.99
N MET A 103 6.46 10.84 6.24
CA MET A 103 6.87 11.41 4.95
C MET A 103 5.68 11.46 3.97
N VAL A 104 4.88 10.41 3.90
CA VAL A 104 3.68 10.38 3.05
C VAL A 104 2.68 11.44 3.49
N GLU A 105 2.38 11.60 4.78
CA GLU A 105 1.51 12.67 5.29
C GLU A 105 2.00 14.06 4.85
N LEU A 106 3.30 14.33 5.04
CA LEU A 106 3.87 15.64 4.71
C LEU A 106 3.86 15.91 3.20
N LEU A 107 4.09 14.91 2.38
CA LEU A 107 4.10 15.05 0.92
C LEU A 107 2.69 15.12 0.33
N SER A 108 1.78 14.24 0.78
CA SER A 108 0.45 14.11 0.16
C SER A 108 -0.58 15.07 0.76
N ALA A 109 -0.41 15.52 1.99
CA ALA A 109 -1.30 16.47 2.64
C ALA A 109 -0.61 17.81 2.94
N GLY A 110 0.51 17.79 3.65
CA GLY A 110 1.18 19.02 4.05
C GLY A 110 1.65 19.87 2.88
N LEU A 111 2.29 19.28 1.87
CA LEU A 111 2.78 19.98 0.69
C LEU A 111 1.65 20.42 -0.25
N THR A 112 0.61 19.61 -0.39
CA THR A 112 -0.53 19.89 -1.29
C THR A 112 -1.58 20.80 -0.67
N GLY A 113 -1.52 21.02 0.65
CA GLY A 113 -2.53 21.79 1.38
C GLY A 113 -3.84 21.05 1.59
N ASP A 114 -3.83 19.72 1.51
CA ASP A 114 -4.99 18.86 1.72
C ASP A 114 -5.05 18.32 3.16
N ASN A 115 -6.03 17.46 3.46
CA ASN A 115 -6.21 16.93 4.80
C ASN A 115 -5.16 15.87 5.14
N PHE A 116 -4.54 16.00 6.32
CA PHE A 116 -3.84 14.90 6.97
C PHE A 116 -4.80 13.76 7.33
N SER A 117 -4.28 12.57 7.56
CA SER A 117 -5.13 11.41 7.84
C SER A 117 -6.07 11.63 9.03
N TYR A 118 -5.60 12.25 10.13
CA TYR A 118 -6.44 12.55 11.29
C TYR A 118 -7.57 13.54 10.96
N GLU A 119 -7.33 14.51 10.08
CA GLU A 119 -8.33 15.48 9.62
C GLU A 119 -9.34 14.83 8.66
N ALA A 120 -8.85 13.97 7.74
CA ALA A 120 -9.69 13.20 6.84
C ALA A 120 -10.66 12.29 7.61
N GLY A 121 -10.19 11.69 8.71
CA GLY A 121 -11.05 10.92 9.61
C GLY A 121 -12.12 11.76 10.32
N ALA A 122 -11.77 12.96 10.77
CA ALA A 122 -12.72 13.87 11.41
C ALA A 122 -13.79 14.42 10.45
N LYS A 123 -13.46 14.48 9.14
CA LYS A 123 -14.37 14.96 8.07
C LYS A 123 -15.11 13.83 7.34
N ASP A 124 -14.89 12.57 7.75
CA ASP A 124 -15.54 11.41 7.16
C ASP A 124 -17.04 11.44 7.46
N ASN A 125 -17.86 11.35 6.42
CA ASN A 125 -19.31 11.32 6.52
C ASN A 125 -19.87 9.90 6.68
N ASN A 126 -18.99 8.89 6.76
CA ASN A 126 -19.32 7.46 6.91
C ASN A 126 -20.21 6.91 5.77
N ASP A 127 -20.07 7.44 4.56
CA ASP A 127 -20.76 6.94 3.37
C ASP A 127 -20.01 5.79 2.68
N GLU A 128 -18.95 5.27 3.30
CA GLU A 128 -18.03 4.25 2.77
C GLU A 128 -17.28 4.70 1.50
N GLY A 129 -17.38 5.97 1.13
CA GLY A 129 -16.64 6.57 0.04
C GLY A 129 -15.15 6.76 0.34
N PRO A 130 -14.36 7.19 -0.65
CA PRO A 130 -12.96 7.48 -0.44
C PRO A 130 -12.79 8.65 0.53
N PRO A 131 -11.85 8.57 1.50
CA PRO A 131 -11.57 9.68 2.39
C PRO A 131 -11.04 10.89 1.60
N LYS A 132 -11.32 12.09 2.10
CA LYS A 132 -10.81 13.34 1.55
C LYS A 132 -9.37 13.59 2.06
N GLY A 133 -8.44 12.75 1.65
CA GLY A 133 -7.01 12.90 1.95
C GLY A 133 -6.24 13.43 0.75
N GLY A 134 -5.04 13.94 1.01
CA GLY A 134 -4.17 14.45 -0.04
C GLY A 134 -3.49 13.35 -0.87
N GLU A 135 -3.13 13.70 -2.10
CA GLU A 135 -2.40 12.82 -3.00
C GLU A 135 -1.30 13.59 -3.73
N LEU A 136 -0.14 12.96 -3.89
CA LEU A 136 0.98 13.50 -4.65
C LEU A 136 1.45 12.48 -5.69
N ILE A 137 1.62 12.95 -6.93
CA ILE A 137 2.24 12.18 -8.00
C ILE A 137 3.45 12.95 -8.54
N ILE A 138 4.62 12.29 -8.55
CA ILE A 138 5.84 12.81 -9.13
C ILE A 138 6.19 11.97 -10.35
N ALA A 139 6.41 12.62 -11.49
CA ALA A 139 6.88 12.00 -12.71
C ALA A 139 8.26 12.58 -13.08
N ILE A 140 9.26 11.73 -13.25
CA ILE A 140 10.63 12.12 -13.56
C ILE A 140 10.98 11.59 -14.95
N ASN A 141 11.46 12.47 -15.82
CA ASN A 141 12.05 12.04 -17.09
C ASN A 141 13.53 11.66 -16.86
N PRO A 142 13.88 10.38 -16.87
CA PRO A 142 15.25 9.94 -16.56
C PRO A 142 16.27 10.38 -17.62
N THR A 143 15.83 10.57 -18.86
CA THR A 143 16.73 11.05 -19.93
C THR A 143 17.20 12.48 -19.67
N LEU A 144 16.37 13.33 -19.08
CA LEU A 144 16.77 14.69 -18.70
C LEU A 144 17.77 14.73 -17.56
N VAL A 145 17.78 13.71 -16.70
CA VAL A 145 18.66 13.62 -15.54
C VAL A 145 19.98 12.93 -15.86
N ALA A 146 19.92 11.79 -16.56
CA ALA A 146 21.07 10.90 -16.74
C ALA A 146 21.44 10.63 -18.21
N GLY A 147 20.85 11.35 -19.16
CA GLY A 147 21.10 11.14 -20.58
C GLY A 147 20.42 9.88 -21.14
N ASN A 148 20.77 9.50 -22.36
CA ASN A 148 20.08 8.42 -23.08
C ASN A 148 20.45 7.00 -22.61
N GLU A 149 21.58 6.83 -21.95
CA GLU A 149 22.12 5.52 -21.58
C GLU A 149 21.61 5.00 -20.22
N TRP A 150 20.79 5.78 -19.52
CA TRP A 150 20.28 5.44 -18.20
C TRP A 150 19.58 4.06 -18.16
N SER A 151 18.85 3.73 -19.23
CA SER A 151 18.09 2.47 -19.30
C SER A 151 19.02 1.26 -19.44
N ASP A 152 20.07 1.33 -20.26
CA ASP A 152 21.01 0.24 -20.45
C ASP A 152 21.84 0.01 -19.18
N HIS A 153 22.25 1.08 -18.50
CA HIS A 153 22.92 0.98 -17.20
C HIS A 153 22.03 0.32 -16.13
N SER A 154 20.77 0.72 -16.05
CA SER A 154 19.83 0.12 -15.09
C SER A 154 19.49 -1.34 -15.42
N GLU A 155 19.40 -1.71 -16.71
CA GLU A 155 19.17 -3.11 -17.11
C GLU A 155 20.36 -4.01 -16.75
N LEU A 156 21.60 -3.53 -16.82
CA LEU A 156 22.77 -4.28 -16.34
C LEU A 156 22.67 -4.57 -14.84
N PHE A 157 22.29 -3.58 -14.04
CA PHE A 157 22.06 -3.76 -12.59
C PHE A 157 20.93 -4.78 -12.33
N LEU A 158 19.80 -4.64 -13.00
CA LEU A 158 18.65 -5.52 -12.81
C LEU A 158 18.94 -6.96 -13.24
N THR A 159 19.74 -7.14 -14.30
CA THR A 159 20.19 -8.47 -14.74
C THR A 159 21.05 -9.14 -13.66
N LYS A 160 22.01 -8.41 -13.09
CA LYS A 160 22.83 -8.93 -11.98
C LYS A 160 21.98 -9.28 -10.77
N LEU A 161 21.03 -8.42 -10.39
CA LEU A 161 20.14 -8.65 -9.28
C LEU A 161 19.25 -9.89 -9.50
N LYS A 162 18.70 -10.06 -10.70
CA LYS A 162 17.84 -11.19 -11.06
C LYS A 162 18.58 -12.53 -11.11
N ASN A 163 19.88 -12.51 -11.38
CA ASN A 163 20.72 -13.71 -11.38
C ASN A 163 21.13 -14.18 -9.98
N MET A 164 20.81 -13.40 -8.94
CA MET A 164 21.01 -13.84 -7.55
C MET A 164 19.93 -14.86 -7.15
N ASP A 165 20.32 -15.88 -6.40
CA ASP A 165 19.39 -16.92 -5.97
C ASP A 165 18.23 -16.35 -5.15
N ARG A 166 17.01 -16.81 -5.44
CA ARG A 166 15.76 -16.45 -4.75
C ARG A 166 15.36 -14.96 -4.80
N VAL A 167 16.07 -14.12 -5.56
CA VAL A 167 15.69 -12.72 -5.72
C VAL A 167 14.52 -12.61 -6.69
N ARG A 168 13.57 -11.78 -6.33
CA ARG A 168 12.38 -11.46 -7.14
C ARG A 168 12.31 -9.95 -7.37
N ILE A 169 12.14 -9.54 -8.61
CA ILE A 169 11.92 -8.14 -8.97
C ILE A 169 10.48 -7.73 -8.60
N PRO A 170 10.29 -6.59 -7.94
CA PRO A 170 8.97 -6.07 -7.62
C PRO A 170 8.09 -5.92 -8.87
N GLY A 171 6.83 -6.35 -8.77
CA GLY A 171 5.87 -6.29 -9.87
C GLY A 171 5.81 -7.54 -10.76
N GLU A 172 6.85 -8.39 -10.84
CA GLU A 172 6.88 -9.55 -11.75
C GLU A 172 5.68 -10.49 -11.57
N ARG A 173 5.29 -10.81 -10.33
CA ARG A 173 4.12 -11.66 -10.06
C ARG A 173 2.84 -11.02 -10.59
N ARG A 174 2.65 -9.72 -10.38
CA ARG A 174 1.47 -8.98 -10.85
C ARG A 174 1.41 -8.96 -12.38
N HIS A 175 2.53 -8.71 -13.04
CA HIS A 175 2.61 -8.75 -14.50
C HIS A 175 2.31 -10.16 -15.06
N LYS A 176 2.88 -11.20 -14.45
CA LYS A 176 2.59 -12.59 -14.83
C LYS A 176 1.10 -12.92 -14.66
N ASN A 177 0.50 -12.53 -13.54
CA ASN A 177 -0.92 -12.79 -13.27
C ASN A 177 -1.85 -12.06 -14.24
N ARG A 178 -1.46 -10.89 -14.77
CA ARG A 178 -2.24 -10.17 -15.80
C ARG A 178 -2.27 -10.90 -17.14
N LEU A 179 -1.24 -11.65 -17.45
CA LEU A 179 -1.17 -12.45 -18.68
C LEU A 179 -1.90 -13.80 -18.57
N ASP A 180 -2.20 -14.23 -17.35
CA ASP A 180 -2.90 -15.47 -17.09
C ASP A 180 -4.39 -15.31 -17.41
N GLN A 181 -4.86 -16.05 -18.41
CA GLN A 181 -6.25 -16.08 -18.89
C GLN A 181 -7.05 -17.25 -18.28
N GLY A 182 -6.47 -17.98 -17.33
CA GLY A 182 -7.12 -19.11 -16.66
C GLY A 182 -8.32 -18.68 -15.80
N PRO A 183 -9.13 -19.65 -15.37
CA PRO A 183 -10.29 -19.38 -14.51
C PRO A 183 -9.84 -18.78 -13.17
N ARG A 184 -10.70 -17.95 -12.59
CA ARG A 184 -10.50 -17.34 -11.26
C ARG A 184 -11.52 -17.92 -10.28
N PHE A 185 -11.06 -18.24 -9.08
CA PHE A 185 -11.96 -18.57 -7.97
C PHE A 185 -12.48 -17.30 -7.34
N ILE A 186 -13.79 -17.20 -7.21
CA ILE A 186 -14.49 -16.08 -6.57
C ILE A 186 -15.27 -16.64 -5.39
N ASN A 187 -15.24 -15.93 -4.26
CA ASN A 187 -16.08 -16.27 -3.11
C ASN A 187 -17.55 -16.22 -3.52
N LYS A 188 -18.29 -17.31 -3.27
CA LYS A 188 -19.69 -17.45 -3.70
C LYS A 188 -20.61 -16.41 -3.06
N GLU A 189 -20.45 -16.15 -1.77
CA GLU A 189 -21.28 -15.17 -1.06
C GLU A 189 -21.07 -13.76 -1.60
N MET A 190 -19.81 -13.40 -1.92
CA MET A 190 -19.49 -12.13 -2.53
C MET A 190 -20.11 -12.01 -3.93
N LEU A 191 -20.06 -13.07 -4.72
CA LEU A 191 -20.69 -13.08 -6.05
C LEU A 191 -22.20 -12.86 -5.94
N GLU A 192 -22.89 -13.51 -4.98
CA GLU A 192 -24.32 -13.31 -4.77
C GLU A 192 -24.64 -11.89 -4.27
N LYS A 193 -23.79 -11.29 -3.43
CA LYS A 193 -23.95 -9.88 -3.05
C LYS A 193 -23.86 -8.95 -4.25
N VAL A 194 -22.87 -9.16 -5.13
CA VAL A 194 -22.71 -8.35 -6.35
C VAL A 194 -23.90 -8.50 -7.28
N LYS A 195 -24.45 -9.72 -7.46
CA LYS A 195 -25.64 -9.94 -8.29
C LYS A 195 -26.85 -9.16 -7.79
N ARG A 196 -27.07 -9.10 -6.46
CA ARG A 196 -28.17 -8.32 -5.87
C ARG A 196 -28.06 -6.81 -6.07
N LEU A 197 -26.88 -6.28 -6.40
CA LEU A 197 -26.71 -4.88 -6.74
C LEU A 197 -27.14 -4.55 -8.17
N LEU A 198 -27.41 -5.59 -8.98
CA LEU A 198 -27.86 -5.46 -10.38
C LEU A 198 -29.37 -5.60 -10.52
N GLU A 199 -30.07 -6.00 -9.45
CA GLU A 199 -31.54 -6.10 -9.33
C GLU A 199 -32.13 -4.80 -8.77
#